data_fe539fd5c623746356b5fff6fa6aba55
#
_entry.id   fe539fd5c623746356b5fff6fa6aba55
#
_cell.length_a   1.000
_cell.length_b   1.000
_cell.length_c   1.000
_cell.angle_alpha   90.00
_cell.angle_beta   90.00
_cell.angle_gamma   90.00
#
_symmetry.space_group_name_H-M   'P 1'
#
loop_
_entity.id
_entity.type
_entity.pdbx_description
1 polymer ?
#
loop_
_entity_poly.entity_id
_entity_poly.type
_entity_poly.pdbx_seq_one_letter_code
_entity_poly.pdbx_strand_id
1 'polypeptide(L)'
;MTDAVGAQLDVLGKIVGQVRLGSSDDDYRRYIQARIAANRASGKREELINVAKLVLSDPTVKILLNQEGTATARMLLNGTVSSDVAGIVLAMCTAAVALGVRLVVEWMPSPPANTFRFDSGPGLDVGHLAGADDNSGN
;
A
#
# COMPACT_ATOMS: atom_id res chain seq x y z
N MET A 1 -20.05 8.23 -9.06
CA MET A 1 -18.65 8.70 -9.09
C MET A 1 -17.89 8.32 -10.37
N THR A 2 -18.41 7.44 -11.16
CA THR A 2 -17.81 6.97 -12.43
C THR A 2 -17.67 8.05 -13.50
N ASP A 3 -18.48 9.10 -13.46
CA ASP A 3 -18.54 10.16 -14.49
C ASP A 3 -17.78 11.44 -14.14
N ALA A 4 -17.19 11.52 -12.92
CA ALA A 4 -16.39 12.68 -12.53
C ALA A 4 -15.00 12.64 -13.17
N VAL A 5 -14.60 13.70 -13.86
CA VAL A 5 -13.33 13.80 -14.60
C VAL A 5 -12.57 15.07 -14.20
N GLY A 6 -11.26 15.01 -14.17
CA GLY A 6 -10.38 16.18 -14.04
C GLY A 6 -10.73 17.10 -12.88
N ALA A 7 -11.16 18.33 -13.21
CA ALA A 7 -11.46 19.37 -12.21
C ALA A 7 -12.55 18.99 -11.20
N GLN A 8 -13.51 18.14 -11.58
CA GLN A 8 -14.55 17.67 -10.65
C GLN A 8 -13.96 16.73 -9.58
N LEU A 9 -13.02 15.87 -9.98
CA LEU A 9 -12.29 15.03 -9.04
C LEU A 9 -11.44 15.86 -8.07
N ASP A 10 -10.85 16.97 -8.55
CA ASP A 10 -10.06 17.86 -7.71
C ASP A 10 -10.91 18.54 -6.64
N VAL A 11 -12.15 18.93 -6.98
CA VAL A 11 -13.10 19.48 -6.00
C VAL A 11 -13.49 18.41 -4.96
N LEU A 12 -13.82 17.20 -5.40
CA LEU A 12 -14.14 16.09 -4.50
C LEU A 12 -12.95 15.75 -3.59
N GLY A 13 -11.73 15.70 -4.15
CA GLY A 13 -10.52 15.46 -3.38
C GLY A 13 -10.28 16.51 -2.29
N LYS A 14 -10.51 17.78 -2.59
CA LYS A 14 -10.43 18.85 -1.57
C LYS A 14 -11.43 18.67 -0.44
N ILE A 15 -12.66 18.25 -0.75
CA ILE A 15 -13.71 18.02 0.25
C ILE A 15 -13.32 16.89 1.20
N VAL A 16 -12.75 15.81 0.69
CA VAL A 16 -12.36 14.64 1.51
C VAL A 16 -10.97 14.74 2.11
N GLY A 17 -10.18 15.75 1.72
CA GLY A 17 -8.81 15.94 2.18
C GLY A 17 -7.79 15.04 1.47
N GLN A 18 -8.03 14.70 0.19
CA GLN A 18 -7.11 13.92 -0.63
C GLN A 18 -6.49 14.76 -1.73
N VAL A 19 -5.16 14.83 -1.75
CA VAL A 19 -4.39 15.54 -2.79
C VAL A 19 -4.10 14.60 -3.96
N ARG A 20 -4.11 15.13 -5.19
CA ARG A 20 -3.92 14.34 -6.42
C ARG A 20 -2.51 13.76 -6.57
N LEU A 21 -1.47 14.50 -6.19
CA LEU A 21 -0.05 14.09 -6.29
C LEU A 21 0.38 13.60 -7.68
N GLY A 22 -0.21 14.17 -8.75
CA GLY A 22 0.11 13.78 -10.13
C GLY A 22 -0.50 12.44 -10.60
N SER A 23 -1.38 11.84 -9.82
CA SER A 23 -2.04 10.58 -10.17
C SER A 23 -2.98 10.74 -11.37
N SER A 24 -3.16 9.65 -12.13
CA SER A 24 -4.17 9.57 -13.18
C SER A 24 -5.58 9.77 -12.61
N ASP A 25 -6.56 10.08 -13.45
CA ASP A 25 -7.96 10.25 -13.01
C ASP A 25 -8.51 8.98 -12.36
N ASP A 26 -8.13 7.80 -12.89
CA ASP A 26 -8.59 6.53 -12.35
C ASP A 26 -7.94 6.19 -11.00
N ASP A 27 -6.65 6.44 -10.85
CA ASP A 27 -5.97 6.27 -9.57
C ASP A 27 -6.48 7.26 -8.54
N TYR A 28 -6.63 8.51 -8.93
CA TYR A 28 -7.12 9.55 -8.04
C TYR A 28 -8.55 9.28 -7.55
N ARG A 29 -9.42 8.76 -8.42
CA ARG A 29 -10.77 8.33 -8.05
C ARG A 29 -10.72 7.24 -6.98
N ARG A 30 -9.83 6.26 -7.13
CA ARG A 30 -9.63 5.20 -6.12
C ARG A 30 -9.12 5.76 -4.80
N TYR A 31 -8.17 6.70 -4.85
CA TYR A 31 -7.66 7.35 -3.64
C TYR A 31 -8.73 8.17 -2.91
N ILE A 32 -9.59 8.87 -3.64
CA ILE A 32 -10.75 9.57 -3.06
C ILE A 32 -11.69 8.57 -2.36
N GLN A 33 -12.01 7.44 -3.02
CA GLN A 33 -12.86 6.40 -2.43
C GLN A 33 -12.21 5.78 -1.18
N ALA A 34 -10.92 5.49 -1.23
CA ALA A 34 -10.17 4.99 -0.08
C ALA A 34 -10.16 6.02 1.06
N ARG A 35 -10.01 7.30 0.75
CA ARG A 35 -10.06 8.39 1.75
C ARG A 35 -11.43 8.51 2.41
N ILE A 36 -12.51 8.40 1.64
CA ILE A 36 -13.87 8.38 2.18
C ILE A 36 -14.05 7.18 3.12
N ALA A 37 -13.58 6.00 2.71
CA ALA A 37 -13.63 4.81 3.55
C ALA A 37 -12.82 4.99 4.85
N ALA A 38 -11.61 5.54 4.75
CA ALA A 38 -10.75 5.84 5.90
C ALA A 38 -11.40 6.84 6.87
N ASN A 39 -12.01 7.92 6.35
CA ASN A 39 -12.68 8.92 7.17
C ASN A 39 -13.93 8.37 7.90
N ARG A 40 -14.50 7.27 7.43
CA ARG A 40 -15.66 6.59 8.03
C ARG A 40 -15.26 5.40 8.90
N ALA A 41 -14.02 4.99 8.85
CA ALA A 41 -13.54 3.81 9.55
C ALA A 41 -13.58 4.01 11.07
N SER A 42 -13.96 2.94 11.78
CA SER A 42 -13.95 2.87 13.25
C SER A 42 -12.68 2.19 13.79
N GLY A 43 -11.75 1.84 12.94
CA GLY A 43 -10.49 1.16 13.28
C GLY A 43 -10.60 -0.36 13.32
N LYS A 44 -11.68 -0.94 12.79
CA LYS A 44 -11.82 -2.39 12.69
C LYS A 44 -10.88 -2.96 11.64
N ARG A 45 -10.45 -4.19 11.87
CA ARG A 45 -9.53 -4.92 10.99
C ARG A 45 -10.02 -4.97 9.53
N GLU A 46 -11.29 -5.29 9.33
CA GLU A 46 -11.90 -5.42 8.01
C GLU A 46 -11.94 -4.09 7.27
N GLU A 47 -12.18 -3.00 7.99
CA GLU A 47 -12.20 -1.66 7.41
C GLU A 47 -10.82 -1.23 6.94
N LEU A 48 -9.77 -1.50 7.73
CA LEU A 48 -8.38 -1.22 7.36
C LEU A 48 -7.95 -2.02 6.13
N ILE A 49 -8.31 -3.31 6.08
CA ILE A 49 -8.04 -4.16 4.91
C ILE A 49 -8.80 -3.64 3.68
N ASN A 50 -10.04 -3.18 3.84
CA ASN A 50 -10.83 -2.63 2.73
C ASN A 50 -10.23 -1.33 2.19
N VAL A 51 -9.79 -0.42 3.06
CA VAL A 51 -9.08 0.81 2.67
C VAL A 51 -7.82 0.47 1.88
N ALA A 52 -7.01 -0.46 2.36
CA ALA A 52 -5.80 -0.89 1.68
C ALA A 52 -6.10 -1.52 0.30
N LYS A 53 -7.13 -2.35 0.17
CA LYS A 53 -7.58 -2.93 -1.10
C LYS A 53 -8.00 -1.87 -2.12
N LEU A 54 -8.70 -0.83 -1.69
CA LEU A 54 -9.12 0.26 -2.57
C LEU A 54 -7.91 1.03 -3.15
N VAL A 55 -6.86 1.19 -2.37
CA VAL A 55 -5.62 1.85 -2.82
C VAL A 55 -4.84 0.96 -3.77
N LEU A 56 -4.65 -0.31 -3.39
CA LEU A 56 -3.79 -1.25 -4.14
C LEU A 56 -4.36 -1.62 -5.51
N SER A 57 -5.69 -1.72 -5.64
CA SER A 57 -6.41 -2.15 -6.86
C SER A 57 -5.93 -3.46 -7.51
N ASP A 58 -4.87 -4.07 -7.03
CA ASP A 58 -4.35 -5.34 -7.52
C ASP A 58 -4.90 -6.49 -6.68
N PRO A 59 -5.76 -7.35 -7.25
CA PRO A 59 -6.36 -8.47 -6.53
C PRO A 59 -5.33 -9.56 -6.14
N THR A 60 -4.14 -9.55 -6.73
CA THR A 60 -3.09 -10.53 -6.44
C THR A 60 -2.36 -10.25 -5.13
N VAL A 61 -2.36 -8.99 -4.68
CA VAL A 61 -1.75 -8.59 -3.42
C VAL A 61 -2.58 -9.08 -2.25
N LYS A 62 -2.01 -9.98 -1.46
CA LYS A 62 -2.64 -10.46 -0.23
C LYS A 62 -2.32 -9.51 0.93
N ILE A 63 -3.34 -9.10 1.66
CA ILE A 63 -3.20 -8.21 2.81
C ILE A 63 -3.40 -9.04 4.07
N LEU A 64 -2.37 -9.06 4.91
CA LEU A 64 -2.40 -9.68 6.23
C LEU A 64 -2.30 -8.58 7.29
N LEU A 65 -3.20 -8.55 8.22
CA LEU A 65 -3.18 -7.62 9.35
C LEU A 65 -3.11 -8.40 10.65
N ASN A 66 -2.01 -8.26 11.37
CA ASN A 66 -1.74 -8.91 12.64
C ASN A 66 -1.61 -7.88 13.76
N GLN A 67 -2.06 -8.25 14.95
CA GLN A 67 -1.78 -7.48 16.14
C GLN A 67 -0.42 -7.94 16.69
N GLU A 68 0.49 -7.00 16.86
CA GLU A 68 1.84 -7.25 17.34
C GLU A 68 2.13 -6.53 18.65
N GLY A 69 1.59 -7.07 19.73
CA GLY A 69 1.73 -6.47 21.05
C GLY A 69 0.67 -5.42 21.38
N THR A 70 0.92 -4.63 22.41
CA THR A 70 -0.03 -3.64 22.92
C THR A 70 -0.08 -2.44 21.98
N ALA A 71 -1.28 -2.11 21.49
CA ALA A 71 -1.55 -0.96 20.64
C ALA A 71 -0.66 -0.87 19.38
N THR A 72 -0.22 -2.02 18.84
CA THR A 72 0.54 -2.08 17.58
C THR A 72 -0.09 -3.09 16.63
N ALA A 73 -0.41 -2.64 15.43
CA ALA A 73 -0.91 -3.45 14.33
C ALA A 73 0.12 -3.47 13.21
N ARG A 74 0.39 -4.64 12.64
CA ARG A 74 1.28 -4.82 11.50
C ARG A 74 0.48 -5.27 10.30
N MET A 75 0.56 -4.53 9.22
CA MET A 75 -0.04 -4.86 7.92
C MET A 75 1.06 -5.30 6.96
N LEU A 76 0.96 -6.54 6.50
CA LEU A 76 1.86 -7.11 5.49
C LEU A 76 1.16 -7.13 4.14
N LEU A 77 1.75 -6.48 3.15
CA LEU A 77 1.33 -6.51 1.76
C LEU A 77 2.15 -7.57 1.02
N ASN A 78 1.58 -8.75 0.86
CA ASN A 78 2.25 -9.86 0.20
C ASN A 78 1.96 -9.83 -1.30
N GLY A 79 2.86 -9.25 -2.06
CA GLY A 79 2.80 -9.02 -3.50
C GLY A 79 3.76 -7.91 -3.89
N THR A 80 3.89 -7.65 -5.18
CA THR A 80 4.74 -6.57 -5.69
C THR A 80 4.04 -5.23 -5.52
N VAL A 81 4.52 -4.40 -4.62
CA VAL A 81 3.97 -3.07 -4.33
C VAL A 81 5.08 -2.04 -4.42
N SER A 82 4.84 -0.95 -5.16
CA SER A 82 5.80 0.17 -5.21
C SER A 82 5.81 0.93 -3.88
N SER A 83 6.95 1.55 -3.56
CA SER A 83 7.11 2.36 -2.35
C SER A 83 6.10 3.49 -2.25
N ASP A 84 5.76 4.12 -3.38
CA ASP A 84 4.81 5.23 -3.42
C ASP A 84 3.40 4.78 -3.04
N VAL A 85 2.94 3.66 -3.61
CA VAL A 85 1.64 3.06 -3.29
C VAL A 85 1.62 2.57 -1.84
N ALA A 86 2.69 1.94 -1.36
CA ALA A 86 2.80 1.53 0.04
C ALA A 86 2.73 2.73 1.01
N GLY A 87 3.36 3.86 0.64
CA GLY A 87 3.27 5.12 1.38
C GLY A 87 1.83 5.67 1.45
N ILE A 88 1.08 5.60 0.36
CA ILE A 88 -0.34 6.00 0.31
C ILE A 88 -1.19 5.07 1.20
N VAL A 89 -0.97 3.76 1.13
CA VAL A 89 -1.65 2.79 2.01
C VAL A 89 -1.38 3.11 3.48
N LEU A 90 -0.12 3.34 3.84
CA LEU A 90 0.26 3.71 5.20
C LEU A 90 -0.46 4.98 5.67
N ALA A 91 -0.45 6.04 4.87
CA ALA A 91 -1.08 7.31 5.21
C ALA A 91 -2.59 7.17 5.42
N MET A 92 -3.28 6.45 4.52
CA MET A 92 -4.73 6.26 4.60
C MET A 92 -5.13 5.33 5.74
N CYS A 93 -4.42 4.23 5.93
CA CYS A 93 -4.70 3.30 7.03
C CYS A 93 -4.37 3.92 8.40
N THR A 94 -3.33 4.76 8.50
CA THR A 94 -3.03 5.49 9.74
C THR A 94 -4.15 6.47 10.11
N ALA A 95 -4.80 7.09 9.10
CA ALA A 95 -5.95 7.95 9.34
C ALA A 95 -7.21 7.17 9.76
N ALA A 96 -7.30 5.90 9.38
CA ALA A 96 -8.43 5.02 9.66
C ALA A 96 -8.29 4.22 10.98
N VAL A 97 -7.06 4.05 11.45
CA VAL A 97 -6.78 3.27 12.67
C VAL A 97 -7.26 4.02 13.92
N ALA A 98 -7.62 3.28 14.95
CA ALA A 98 -8.05 3.87 16.21
C ALA A 98 -6.94 4.71 16.86
N LEU A 99 -7.35 5.78 17.54
CA LEU A 99 -6.41 6.66 18.25
C LEU A 99 -5.56 5.88 19.26
N GLY A 100 -4.26 6.10 19.22
CA GLY A 100 -3.29 5.43 20.11
C GLY A 100 -2.79 4.08 19.59
N VAL A 101 -3.27 3.60 18.45
CA VAL A 101 -2.75 2.40 17.80
C VAL A 101 -1.69 2.77 16.77
N ARG A 102 -0.50 2.18 16.89
CA ARG A 102 0.57 2.31 15.90
C ARG A 102 0.35 1.31 14.78
N LEU A 103 0.32 1.79 13.54
CA LEU A 103 0.28 0.94 12.35
C LEU A 103 1.67 0.87 11.71
N VAL A 104 2.12 -0.34 11.44
CA VAL A 104 3.33 -0.63 10.66
C VAL A 104 2.90 -1.30 9.38
N VAL A 105 3.32 -0.78 8.23
CA VAL A 105 3.05 -1.39 6.92
C VAL A 105 4.36 -1.92 6.36
N GLU A 106 4.36 -3.20 6.03
CA GLU A 106 5.48 -3.89 5.39
C GLU A 106 5.07 -4.34 3.99
N TRP A 107 5.95 -4.21 3.04
CA TRP A 107 5.74 -4.64 1.67
C TRP A 107 7.01 -5.19 1.06
N MET A 108 6.86 -6.00 0.03
CA MET A 108 7.99 -6.46 -0.77
C MET A 108 8.08 -5.59 -2.02
N PRO A 109 9.16 -4.82 -2.20
CA PRO A 109 9.44 -4.20 -3.48
C PRO A 109 9.65 -5.29 -4.54
N SER A 110 9.53 -4.94 -5.81
CA SER A 110 9.86 -5.88 -6.89
C SER A 110 11.23 -6.48 -6.64
N PRO A 111 11.34 -7.81 -6.55
CA PRO A 111 12.63 -8.43 -6.33
C PRO A 111 13.57 -8.03 -7.47
N PRO A 112 14.83 -7.70 -7.20
CA PRO A 112 15.81 -7.45 -8.24
C PRO A 112 15.88 -8.65 -9.20
N ALA A 113 16.20 -8.37 -10.46
CA ALA A 113 16.19 -9.38 -11.53
C ALA A 113 17.05 -10.63 -11.21
N ASN A 114 18.04 -10.45 -10.34
CA ASN A 114 18.99 -11.50 -9.93
C ASN A 114 18.65 -12.14 -8.58
N THR A 115 17.45 -11.96 -8.06
CA THR A 115 17.05 -12.62 -6.81
C THR A 115 17.00 -14.13 -6.98
N PHE A 116 17.64 -14.85 -6.08
CA PHE A 116 17.63 -16.31 -6.06
C PHE A 116 16.19 -16.85 -5.94
N ARG A 117 15.86 -17.81 -6.83
CA ARG A 117 14.58 -18.49 -6.82
C ARG A 117 14.80 -19.99 -7.01
N PHE A 118 14.03 -20.82 -6.30
CA PHE A 118 14.17 -22.28 -6.37
C PHE A 118 13.72 -22.89 -7.69
N ASP A 119 12.63 -22.37 -8.27
CA ASP A 119 11.99 -23.00 -9.43
C ASP A 119 12.25 -22.29 -10.76
N SER A 120 12.64 -21.04 -10.72
CA SER A 120 12.87 -20.23 -11.93
C SER A 120 13.72 -19.03 -11.60
N GLY A 121 14.80 -18.86 -12.32
CA GLY A 121 15.70 -17.71 -12.16
C GLY A 121 17.15 -18.10 -11.93
N PRO A 122 18.00 -17.17 -11.59
CA PRO A 122 19.41 -17.42 -11.32
C PRO A 122 19.59 -18.38 -10.15
N GLY A 123 20.41 -19.38 -10.32
CA GLY A 123 20.82 -20.32 -9.27
C GLY A 123 21.74 -19.70 -8.22
N LEU A 124 22.29 -20.55 -7.34
CA LEU A 124 23.17 -20.14 -6.25
C LEU A 124 24.48 -19.48 -6.71
N ASP A 125 24.89 -19.74 -7.93
CA ASP A 125 26.13 -19.24 -8.52
C ASP A 125 26.02 -17.84 -9.12
N VAL A 126 24.81 -17.39 -9.48
CA VAL A 126 24.56 -16.08 -10.09
C VAL A 126 23.45 -15.27 -9.40
N GLY A 127 22.70 -15.88 -8.50
CA GLY A 127 21.62 -15.24 -7.76
C GLY A 127 22.08 -14.65 -6.43
N HIS A 128 21.48 -13.54 -6.02
CA HIS A 128 21.69 -12.93 -4.71
C HIS A 128 20.51 -13.22 -3.79
N LEU A 129 20.77 -13.42 -2.51
CA LEU A 129 19.72 -13.52 -1.50
C LEU A 129 19.01 -12.18 -1.37
N ALA A 130 17.68 -12.22 -1.24
CA ALA A 130 16.89 -11.01 -1.00
C ALA A 130 17.36 -10.32 0.29
N GLY A 131 17.72 -9.05 0.21
CA GLY A 131 18.21 -8.27 1.34
C GLY A 131 19.74 -8.27 1.52
N ALA A 132 20.51 -8.92 0.65
CA ALA A 132 21.91 -8.67 0.56
C ALA A 132 22.11 -7.29 -0.09
N ASP A 133 22.71 -6.38 0.65
CA ASP A 133 23.10 -5.07 0.11
C ASP A 133 24.04 -5.33 -1.07
N ASP A 134 23.60 -4.93 -2.26
CA ASP A 134 24.41 -4.97 -3.47
C ASP A 134 25.46 -3.85 -3.40
N ASN A 135 26.33 -3.96 -2.42
CA ASN A 135 27.52 -3.11 -2.30
C ASN A 135 28.68 -3.73 -3.08
N SER A 136 28.44 -4.15 -4.31
CA SER A 136 29.50 -4.36 -5.29
C SER A 136 29.87 -3.00 -5.89
N GLY A 137 30.32 -2.11 -5.00
CA GLY A 137 30.97 -0.90 -5.39
C GLY A 137 32.28 -1.26 -6.10
N ASN A 138 32.34 -0.85 -7.37
CA ASN A 138 33.54 -0.70 -8.16
C ASN A 138 34.05 -1.95 -8.85
#